data_26aaf0d98ee8689bfdc6988e4dd99cee
#
_entry.id   26aaf0d98ee8689bfdc6988e4dd99cee
#
_cell.length_a   1.000
_cell.length_b   1.000
_cell.length_c   1.000
_cell.angle_alpha   90.00
_cell.angle_beta   90.00
_cell.angle_gamma   90.00
#
_symmetry.space_group_name_H-M   'P 1'
#
loop_
_entity.id
_entity.type
_entity.pdbx_description
1 polymer ?
#
loop_
_entity_poly.entity_id
_entity_poly.type
_entity_poly.pdbx_seq_one_letter_code
_entity_poly.pdbx_strand_id
1 'polypeptide(L)'
;MLHVIAPGDVGGAERVVHTLATGQHRAGHRVAVATVLGNGADRQLFLAPLDQAGVETMTLRISPRAYGRERAAIVELCRRLRPDVVHTHGYHVDVVDAGAARRAGVPTVTTVHGFTGGDFKNWIYERLQRRAFRRFDAVVAVSRPLARDLERTGVPPARLHIVPNAWPAHDPPPFGRNQAREQLEVPEGRFHVGWVGRLTREKGLDVLLAALRLLEDVPLVVSVVGDGGQRSQLQGEAARLGVGDRVRWLGTVAEAGRLFAAFDVFALSSRTEGTPIVLFEAMAAEAPIVATAVGGVPDVVTPREALLVAAEDPAGLAQAIRSVFTNPAAAGERARRARARLASEFAPAPWLERYEAIYRSLG
;
A
#
# COMPACT_ATOMS: atom_id res chain seq x y z
N MET A 1 -18.36 14.92 3.02
CA MET A 1 -17.34 14.46 2.05
C MET A 1 -17.84 13.20 1.34
N LEU A 2 -17.48 13.00 0.07
CA LEU A 2 -17.80 11.79 -0.70
C LEU A 2 -16.50 11.17 -1.22
N HIS A 3 -16.13 9.99 -0.73
CA HIS A 3 -15.05 9.18 -1.30
C HIS A 3 -15.60 8.28 -2.40
N VAL A 4 -14.88 8.18 -3.52
CA VAL A 4 -15.24 7.32 -4.66
C VAL A 4 -14.07 6.39 -4.98
N ILE A 5 -14.32 5.09 -5.02
CA ILE A 5 -13.32 4.07 -5.31
C ILE A 5 -13.90 2.95 -6.19
N ALA A 6 -13.09 2.43 -7.11
CA ALA A 6 -13.35 1.16 -7.77
C ALA A 6 -12.39 0.11 -7.14
N PRO A 7 -12.80 -0.57 -6.06
CA PRO A 7 -11.89 -1.41 -5.29
C PRO A 7 -11.46 -2.63 -6.10
N GLY A 8 -10.16 -2.93 -6.03
CA GLY A 8 -9.56 -4.19 -6.48
C GLY A 8 -9.63 -5.27 -5.40
N ASP A 9 -8.66 -6.18 -5.39
CA ASP A 9 -8.42 -7.01 -4.22
C ASP A 9 -7.91 -6.12 -3.07
N VAL A 10 -8.21 -6.50 -1.81
CA VAL A 10 -7.85 -5.68 -0.65
C VAL A 10 -6.36 -5.39 -0.63
N GLY A 11 -6.00 -4.14 -0.89
CA GLY A 11 -4.63 -3.66 -1.01
C GLY A 11 -4.37 -2.39 -0.21
N GLY A 12 -3.26 -1.72 -0.51
CA GLY A 12 -2.84 -0.51 0.21
C GLY A 12 -3.79 0.67 0.04
N ALA A 13 -4.37 0.86 -1.16
CA ALA A 13 -5.29 1.96 -1.43
C ALA A 13 -6.61 1.79 -0.68
N GLU A 14 -7.14 0.57 -0.63
CA GLU A 14 -8.37 0.22 0.09
C GLU A 14 -8.21 0.48 1.60
N ARG A 15 -7.06 0.11 2.19
CA ARG A 15 -6.75 0.40 3.59
C ARG A 15 -6.68 1.91 3.87
N VAL A 16 -6.11 2.69 2.95
CA VAL A 16 -6.07 4.15 3.08
C VAL A 16 -7.48 4.74 3.09
N VAL A 17 -8.37 4.29 2.19
CA VAL A 17 -9.77 4.74 2.17
C VAL A 17 -10.48 4.39 3.48
N HIS A 18 -10.31 3.17 4.00
CA HIS A 18 -10.88 2.77 5.29
C HIS A 18 -10.41 3.68 6.42
N THR A 19 -9.09 3.89 6.54
CA THR A 19 -8.52 4.73 7.60
C THR A 19 -9.00 6.17 7.48
N LEU A 20 -9.04 6.72 6.27
CA LEU A 20 -9.45 8.09 6.01
C LEU A 20 -10.93 8.29 6.32
N ALA A 21 -11.81 7.48 5.73
CA ALA A 21 -13.26 7.62 5.89
C ALA A 21 -13.69 7.37 7.35
N THR A 22 -13.15 6.34 7.99
CA THR A 22 -13.47 6.03 9.40
C THR A 22 -12.93 7.12 10.34
N GLY A 23 -11.71 7.61 10.10
CA GLY A 23 -11.11 8.67 10.91
C GLY A 23 -11.88 9.98 10.81
N GLN A 24 -12.26 10.39 9.61
CA GLN A 24 -13.08 11.58 9.36
C GLN A 24 -14.48 11.45 9.96
N HIS A 25 -15.10 10.26 9.86
CA HIS A 25 -16.40 10.00 10.50
C HIS A 25 -16.31 10.14 12.02
N ARG A 26 -15.27 9.57 12.65
CA ARG A 26 -15.02 9.69 14.10
C ARG A 26 -14.71 11.13 14.53
N ALA A 27 -14.14 11.95 13.64
CA ALA A 27 -13.94 13.37 13.86
C ALA A 27 -15.23 14.21 13.74
N GLY A 28 -16.38 13.57 13.49
CA GLY A 28 -17.69 14.20 13.41
C GLY A 28 -18.09 14.69 12.02
N HIS A 29 -17.31 14.38 10.98
CA HIS A 29 -17.69 14.73 9.62
C HIS A 29 -18.76 13.78 9.06
N ARG A 30 -19.64 14.31 8.21
CA ARG A 30 -20.52 13.49 7.38
C ARG A 30 -19.71 12.93 6.21
N VAL A 31 -19.49 11.62 6.24
CA VAL A 31 -18.66 10.89 5.26
C VAL A 31 -19.49 9.82 4.58
N ALA A 32 -19.40 9.77 3.26
CA ALA A 32 -19.96 8.71 2.45
C ALA A 32 -18.88 8.08 1.56
N VAL A 33 -18.95 6.77 1.36
CA VAL A 33 -18.04 6.02 0.46
C VAL A 33 -18.87 5.35 -0.63
N ALA A 34 -18.64 5.76 -1.87
CA ALA A 34 -19.26 5.14 -3.05
C ALA A 34 -18.28 4.19 -3.73
N THR A 35 -18.67 2.93 -3.89
CA THR A 35 -17.91 1.93 -4.65
C THR A 35 -18.50 1.77 -6.04
N VAL A 36 -17.63 1.79 -7.07
CA VAL A 36 -18.03 1.49 -8.45
C VAL A 36 -17.67 0.04 -8.74
N LEU A 37 -18.66 -0.80 -8.97
CA LEU A 37 -18.49 -2.23 -9.19
C LEU A 37 -19.06 -2.67 -10.54
N GLY A 38 -18.36 -3.58 -11.21
CA GLY A 38 -18.92 -4.33 -12.34
C GLY A 38 -20.02 -5.31 -11.89
N ASN A 39 -20.81 -5.77 -12.87
CA ASN A 39 -21.85 -6.77 -12.60
C ASN A 39 -21.24 -8.07 -12.05
N GLY A 40 -21.81 -8.59 -10.96
CA GLY A 40 -21.37 -9.83 -10.32
C GLY A 40 -20.16 -9.70 -9.38
N ALA A 41 -19.53 -8.54 -9.27
CA ALA A 41 -18.48 -8.31 -8.29
C ALA A 41 -19.07 -8.15 -6.88
N ASP A 42 -18.54 -8.88 -5.92
CA ASP A 42 -18.83 -8.74 -4.49
C ASP A 42 -17.61 -8.14 -3.79
N ARG A 43 -17.84 -7.09 -3.05
CA ARG A 43 -16.80 -6.39 -2.27
C ARG A 43 -17.23 -6.19 -0.80
N GLN A 44 -17.96 -7.16 -0.26
CA GLN A 44 -18.40 -7.13 1.14
C GLN A 44 -17.21 -7.00 2.09
N LEU A 45 -16.08 -7.62 1.78
CA LEU A 45 -14.85 -7.48 2.55
C LEU A 45 -14.33 -6.03 2.61
N PHE A 46 -14.57 -5.24 1.57
CA PHE A 46 -14.21 -3.81 1.58
C PHE A 46 -15.25 -2.96 2.31
N LEU A 47 -16.55 -3.23 2.13
CA LEU A 47 -17.62 -2.39 2.66
C LEU A 47 -17.93 -2.67 4.14
N ALA A 48 -17.91 -3.95 4.56
CA ALA A 48 -18.33 -4.33 5.90
C ALA A 48 -17.59 -3.60 7.05
N PRO A 49 -16.27 -3.37 7.00
CA PRO A 49 -15.60 -2.59 8.04
C PRO A 49 -16.02 -1.11 8.08
N LEU A 50 -16.40 -0.52 6.95
CA LEU A 50 -16.90 0.85 6.87
C LEU A 50 -18.31 0.94 7.47
N ASP A 51 -19.19 0.00 7.12
CA ASP A 51 -20.54 -0.09 7.67
C ASP A 51 -20.52 -0.30 9.20
N GLN A 52 -19.64 -1.18 9.69
CA GLN A 52 -19.42 -1.40 11.13
C GLN A 52 -18.90 -0.15 11.85
N ALA A 53 -18.13 0.69 11.15
CA ALA A 53 -17.66 1.96 11.68
C ALA A 53 -18.71 3.09 11.61
N GLY A 54 -19.91 2.83 11.06
CA GLY A 54 -20.98 3.81 10.90
C GLY A 54 -20.82 4.77 9.71
N VAL A 55 -19.89 4.49 8.79
CA VAL A 55 -19.71 5.28 7.56
C VAL A 55 -20.82 4.93 6.57
N GLU A 56 -21.48 5.94 5.98
CA GLU A 56 -22.49 5.72 4.95
C GLU A 56 -21.82 5.10 3.71
N THR A 57 -22.22 3.88 3.30
CA THR A 57 -21.67 3.21 2.12
C THR A 57 -22.70 3.08 0.99
N MET A 58 -22.23 3.15 -0.24
CA MET A 58 -23.07 3.03 -1.44
C MET A 58 -22.35 2.23 -2.50
N THR A 59 -23.11 1.37 -3.20
CA THR A 59 -22.59 0.59 -4.31
C THR A 59 -23.24 1.02 -5.63
N LEU A 60 -22.43 1.51 -6.57
CA LEU A 60 -22.82 1.78 -7.93
C LEU A 60 -22.52 0.55 -8.79
N ARG A 61 -23.56 -0.24 -9.10
CA ARG A 61 -23.43 -1.39 -10.00
C ARG A 61 -23.54 -0.92 -11.44
N ILE A 62 -22.43 -0.84 -12.14
CA ILE A 62 -22.30 -0.30 -13.48
C ILE A 62 -21.78 -1.38 -14.42
N SER A 63 -22.51 -1.63 -15.50
CA SER A 63 -22.04 -2.56 -16.54
C SER A 63 -20.72 -2.06 -17.15
N PRO A 64 -19.78 -2.96 -17.49
CA PRO A 64 -18.51 -2.57 -18.09
C PRO A 64 -18.68 -1.59 -19.27
N ARG A 65 -17.86 -0.54 -19.28
CA ARG A 65 -17.87 0.55 -20.30
C ARG A 65 -19.13 1.42 -20.34
N ALA A 66 -20.07 1.31 -19.43
CA ALA A 66 -21.24 2.18 -19.34
C ALA A 66 -20.90 3.53 -18.67
N TYR A 67 -19.79 4.15 -19.05
CA TYR A 67 -19.25 5.40 -18.47
C TYR A 67 -20.25 6.56 -18.42
N GLY A 68 -21.20 6.62 -19.35
CA GLY A 68 -22.25 7.65 -19.33
C GLY A 68 -23.20 7.48 -18.15
N ARG A 69 -23.61 6.24 -17.83
CA ARG A 69 -24.46 5.91 -16.66
C ARG A 69 -23.72 6.15 -15.36
N GLU A 70 -22.44 5.78 -15.31
CA GLU A 70 -21.58 5.99 -14.15
C GLU A 70 -21.48 7.49 -13.81
N ARG A 71 -21.14 8.32 -14.79
CA ARG A 71 -21.08 9.78 -14.64
C ARG A 71 -22.41 10.39 -14.19
N ALA A 72 -23.52 9.91 -14.73
CA ALA A 72 -24.85 10.36 -14.32
C ALA A 72 -25.15 10.00 -12.86
N ALA A 73 -24.76 8.78 -12.43
CA ALA A 73 -24.91 8.34 -11.04
C ALA A 73 -24.07 9.19 -10.08
N ILE A 74 -22.83 9.53 -10.44
CA ILE A 74 -21.98 10.42 -9.61
C ILE A 74 -22.59 11.83 -9.51
N VAL A 75 -23.09 12.39 -10.61
CA VAL A 75 -23.78 13.70 -10.58
C VAL A 75 -24.99 13.65 -9.64
N GLU A 76 -25.77 12.58 -9.69
CA GLU A 76 -26.95 12.41 -8.83
C GLU A 76 -26.55 12.24 -7.35
N LEU A 77 -25.47 11.51 -7.07
CA LEU A 77 -24.92 11.42 -5.72
C LEU A 77 -24.48 12.80 -5.20
N CYS A 78 -23.80 13.60 -6.02
CA CYS A 78 -23.40 14.95 -5.64
C CYS A 78 -24.60 15.85 -5.35
N ARG A 79 -25.68 15.74 -6.12
CA ARG A 79 -26.91 16.51 -5.89
C ARG A 79 -27.63 16.10 -4.60
N ARG A 80 -27.72 14.79 -4.35
CA ARG A 80 -28.40 14.22 -3.19
C ARG A 80 -27.66 14.48 -1.90
N LEU A 81 -26.33 14.18 -1.87
CA LEU A 81 -25.51 14.26 -0.67
C LEU A 81 -24.96 15.66 -0.40
N ARG A 82 -24.88 16.51 -1.45
CA ARG A 82 -24.26 17.86 -1.39
C ARG A 82 -22.94 17.85 -0.64
N PRO A 83 -21.95 17.02 -1.08
CA PRO A 83 -20.66 16.98 -0.44
C PRO A 83 -19.86 18.25 -0.72
N ASP A 84 -19.09 18.72 0.25
CA ASP A 84 -18.15 19.86 0.08
C ASP A 84 -16.97 19.45 -0.81
N VAL A 85 -16.63 18.17 -0.84
CA VAL A 85 -15.53 17.61 -1.65
C VAL A 85 -15.85 16.19 -2.11
N VAL A 86 -15.44 15.87 -3.35
CA VAL A 86 -15.37 14.50 -3.87
C VAL A 86 -13.92 14.07 -3.95
N HIS A 87 -13.57 13.02 -3.22
CA HIS A 87 -12.22 12.45 -3.18
C HIS A 87 -12.19 11.09 -3.90
N THR A 88 -11.47 11.00 -5.01
CA THR A 88 -11.35 9.78 -5.81
C THR A 88 -10.08 9.01 -5.47
N HIS A 89 -10.15 7.67 -5.55
CA HIS A 89 -9.04 6.77 -5.24
C HIS A 89 -8.88 5.71 -6.35
N GLY A 90 -7.87 5.92 -7.19
CA GLY A 90 -7.52 4.98 -8.26
C GLY A 90 -7.91 5.44 -9.65
N TYR A 91 -7.25 4.85 -10.65
CA TYR A 91 -7.24 5.35 -12.03
C TYR A 91 -8.62 5.44 -12.69
N HIS A 92 -9.49 4.45 -12.44
CA HIS A 92 -10.81 4.40 -13.07
C HIS A 92 -11.66 5.61 -12.67
N VAL A 93 -11.81 5.81 -11.37
CA VAL A 93 -12.65 6.90 -10.82
C VAL A 93 -12.02 8.30 -11.07
N ASP A 94 -10.68 8.39 -11.12
CA ASP A 94 -9.99 9.63 -11.46
C ASP A 94 -10.31 10.10 -12.89
N VAL A 95 -10.40 9.15 -13.83
CA VAL A 95 -10.65 9.45 -15.25
C VAL A 95 -12.14 9.61 -15.55
N VAL A 96 -12.99 8.78 -14.94
CA VAL A 96 -14.41 8.72 -15.26
C VAL A 96 -15.23 9.69 -14.39
N ASP A 97 -15.02 9.66 -13.07
CA ASP A 97 -15.94 10.22 -12.08
C ASP A 97 -15.60 11.64 -11.64
N ALA A 98 -14.32 11.97 -11.50
CA ALA A 98 -13.91 13.31 -11.07
C ALA A 98 -14.45 14.42 -11.98
N GLY A 99 -14.49 14.18 -13.31
CA GLY A 99 -15.09 15.12 -14.26
C GLY A 99 -16.60 15.28 -14.11
N ALA A 100 -17.31 14.27 -13.59
CA ALA A 100 -18.73 14.34 -13.29
C ALA A 100 -19.00 15.16 -12.01
N ALA A 101 -18.19 14.96 -10.96
CA ALA A 101 -18.26 15.74 -9.72
C ALA A 101 -18.04 17.24 -9.99
N ARG A 102 -17.01 17.60 -10.77
CA ARG A 102 -16.76 19.01 -11.16
C ARG A 102 -17.91 19.63 -11.92
N ARG A 103 -18.58 18.88 -12.84
CA ARG A 103 -19.78 19.38 -13.54
C ARG A 103 -20.95 19.60 -12.58
N ALA A 104 -20.99 18.89 -11.45
CA ALA A 104 -21.95 19.13 -10.39
C ALA A 104 -21.55 20.31 -9.46
N GLY A 105 -20.44 21.00 -9.76
CA GLY A 105 -19.96 22.13 -8.96
C GLY A 105 -19.23 21.75 -7.67
N VAL A 106 -18.80 20.48 -7.54
CA VAL A 106 -18.12 20.00 -6.34
C VAL A 106 -16.60 19.94 -6.55
N PRO A 107 -15.79 20.51 -5.67
CA PRO A 107 -14.33 20.39 -5.69
C PRO A 107 -13.87 18.93 -5.67
N THR A 108 -12.78 18.63 -6.38
CA THR A 108 -12.28 17.28 -6.55
C THR A 108 -10.85 17.12 -6.02
N VAL A 109 -10.66 16.07 -5.24
CA VAL A 109 -9.35 15.64 -4.72
C VAL A 109 -9.07 14.23 -5.21
N THR A 110 -7.81 13.88 -5.43
CA THR A 110 -7.39 12.50 -5.65
C THR A 110 -6.15 12.18 -4.79
N THR A 111 -6.07 10.95 -4.31
CA THR A 111 -4.83 10.40 -3.71
C THR A 111 -4.21 9.40 -4.68
N VAL A 112 -2.97 9.68 -5.07
CA VAL A 112 -2.17 8.85 -5.99
C VAL A 112 -1.27 7.94 -5.16
N HIS A 113 -1.50 6.62 -5.23
CA HIS A 113 -0.78 5.61 -4.46
C HIS A 113 0.45 5.04 -5.17
N GLY A 114 0.72 5.44 -6.40
CA GLY A 114 1.78 4.96 -7.27
C GLY A 114 1.24 4.48 -8.60
N PHE A 115 2.15 4.14 -9.50
CA PHE A 115 1.83 3.55 -10.80
C PHE A 115 2.38 2.13 -10.82
N THR A 116 1.56 1.19 -11.27
CA THR A 116 1.92 -0.24 -11.26
C THR A 116 2.77 -0.64 -12.47
N GLY A 117 2.85 0.23 -13.48
CA GLY A 117 3.49 -0.11 -14.74
C GLY A 117 2.77 -1.29 -15.44
N GLY A 118 3.44 -1.96 -16.34
CA GLY A 118 2.93 -3.18 -16.95
C GLY A 118 2.81 -3.12 -18.46
N ASP A 119 1.72 -3.68 -19.02
CA ASP A 119 1.49 -3.80 -20.45
C ASP A 119 1.05 -2.47 -21.12
N PHE A 120 0.93 -2.49 -22.45
CA PHE A 120 0.51 -1.32 -23.24
C PHE A 120 -0.84 -0.75 -22.81
N LYS A 121 -1.75 -1.59 -22.30
CA LYS A 121 -3.06 -1.18 -21.82
C LYS A 121 -2.93 -0.32 -20.55
N ASN A 122 -2.11 -0.75 -19.60
CA ASN A 122 -1.82 0.02 -18.38
C ASN A 122 -1.15 1.36 -18.71
N TRP A 123 -0.23 1.39 -19.67
CA TRP A 123 0.39 2.62 -20.13
C TRP A 123 -0.62 3.65 -20.66
N ILE A 124 -1.64 3.21 -21.44
CA ILE A 124 -2.71 4.11 -21.90
C ILE A 124 -3.51 4.66 -20.71
N TYR A 125 -3.87 3.80 -19.74
CA TYR A 125 -4.62 4.22 -18.56
C TYR A 125 -3.85 5.20 -17.71
N GLU A 126 -2.58 4.97 -17.45
CA GLU A 126 -1.71 5.89 -16.72
C GLU A 126 -1.60 7.24 -17.44
N ARG A 127 -1.47 7.26 -18.76
CA ARG A 127 -1.44 8.50 -19.55
C ARG A 127 -2.74 9.30 -19.44
N LEU A 128 -3.88 8.63 -19.45
CA LEU A 128 -5.19 9.27 -19.28
C LEU A 128 -5.35 9.83 -17.86
N GLN A 129 -4.94 9.07 -16.85
CA GLN A 129 -4.97 9.47 -15.45
C GLN A 129 -4.05 10.69 -15.20
N ARG A 130 -2.81 10.66 -15.70
CA ARG A 130 -1.87 11.82 -15.62
C ARG A 130 -2.46 13.07 -16.26
N ARG A 131 -3.21 12.94 -17.36
CA ARG A 131 -3.94 14.06 -17.98
C ARG A 131 -5.11 14.52 -17.11
N ALA A 132 -5.82 13.61 -16.44
CA ALA A 132 -6.92 13.94 -15.54
C ALA A 132 -6.43 14.74 -14.32
N PHE A 133 -5.28 14.38 -13.72
CA PHE A 133 -4.72 15.04 -12.55
C PHE A 133 -4.54 16.55 -12.71
N ARG A 134 -4.23 17.04 -13.91
CA ARG A 134 -4.09 18.49 -14.19
C ARG A 134 -5.38 19.29 -13.94
N ARG A 135 -6.52 18.62 -13.83
CA ARG A 135 -7.84 19.23 -13.68
C ARG A 135 -8.42 19.09 -12.28
N PHE A 136 -7.75 18.36 -11.41
CA PHE A 136 -8.16 18.27 -10.00
C PHE A 136 -7.87 19.58 -9.25
N ASP A 137 -8.68 19.87 -8.25
CA ASP A 137 -8.49 21.02 -7.39
C ASP A 137 -7.37 20.77 -6.40
N ALA A 138 -7.19 19.51 -5.94
CA ALA A 138 -6.00 19.05 -5.24
C ALA A 138 -5.61 17.62 -5.65
N VAL A 139 -4.30 17.36 -5.72
CA VAL A 139 -3.70 16.06 -5.97
C VAL A 139 -2.77 15.72 -4.81
N VAL A 140 -3.05 14.63 -4.13
CA VAL A 140 -2.24 14.15 -3.02
C VAL A 140 -1.32 13.04 -3.50
N ALA A 141 -0.01 13.22 -3.39
CA ALA A 141 1.00 12.21 -3.62
C ALA A 141 1.43 11.58 -2.28
N VAL A 142 1.47 10.25 -2.20
CA VAL A 142 1.85 9.55 -0.97
C VAL A 142 3.38 9.50 -0.72
N SER A 143 4.18 10.04 -1.65
CA SER A 143 5.64 10.11 -1.50
C SER A 143 6.24 11.27 -2.28
N ARG A 144 7.43 11.74 -1.86
CA ARG A 144 8.17 12.79 -2.56
C ARG A 144 8.56 12.45 -3.99
N PRO A 145 9.07 11.23 -4.30
CA PRO A 145 9.36 10.85 -5.68
C PRO A 145 8.13 10.87 -6.58
N LEU A 146 6.98 10.41 -6.07
CA LEU A 146 5.71 10.44 -6.79
C LEU A 146 5.24 11.89 -7.06
N ALA A 147 5.37 12.77 -6.09
CA ALA A 147 5.05 14.19 -6.27
C ALA A 147 5.89 14.82 -7.39
N ARG A 148 7.20 14.58 -7.41
CA ARG A 148 8.09 15.07 -8.47
C ARG A 148 7.69 14.53 -9.86
N ASP A 149 7.27 13.28 -9.93
CA ASP A 149 6.79 12.69 -11.19
C ASP A 149 5.48 13.33 -11.66
N LEU A 150 4.54 13.56 -10.74
CA LEU A 150 3.28 14.25 -11.03
C LEU A 150 3.50 15.70 -11.50
N GLU A 151 4.41 16.43 -10.87
CA GLU A 151 4.81 17.77 -11.26
C GLU A 151 5.37 17.79 -12.68
N ARG A 152 6.29 16.87 -13.01
CA ARG A 152 6.86 16.71 -14.37
C ARG A 152 5.78 16.42 -15.42
N THR A 153 4.69 15.78 -15.03
CA THR A 153 3.57 15.49 -15.93
C THR A 153 2.56 16.63 -16.03
N GLY A 154 2.82 17.76 -15.36
CA GLY A 154 2.10 19.01 -15.50
C GLY A 154 0.97 19.21 -14.48
N VAL A 155 1.02 18.54 -13.33
CA VAL A 155 0.18 18.90 -12.18
C VAL A 155 0.74 20.21 -11.60
N PRO A 156 -0.08 21.26 -11.42
CA PRO A 156 0.38 22.53 -10.87
C PRO A 156 0.90 22.37 -9.43
N PRO A 157 2.08 22.88 -9.08
CA PRO A 157 2.64 22.76 -7.72
C PRO A 157 1.69 23.26 -6.63
N ALA A 158 0.93 24.32 -6.90
CA ALA A 158 -0.06 24.86 -5.93
C ALA A 158 -1.22 23.91 -5.61
N ARG A 159 -1.43 22.87 -6.41
CA ARG A 159 -2.47 21.84 -6.22
C ARG A 159 -1.89 20.49 -5.81
N LEU A 160 -0.55 20.39 -5.69
CA LEU A 160 0.14 19.15 -5.38
C LEU A 160 0.54 19.12 -3.91
N HIS A 161 0.03 18.15 -3.18
CA HIS A 161 0.28 17.95 -1.76
C HIS A 161 1.01 16.63 -1.54
N ILE A 162 1.92 16.60 -0.55
CA ILE A 162 2.63 15.36 -0.18
C ILE A 162 2.11 14.93 1.20
N VAL A 163 1.36 13.84 1.22
CA VAL A 163 0.82 13.25 2.45
C VAL A 163 1.13 11.76 2.45
N PRO A 164 2.24 11.34 3.06
CA PRO A 164 2.54 9.91 3.25
C PRO A 164 1.39 9.20 3.97
N ASN A 165 1.19 7.92 3.67
CA ASN A 165 0.14 7.15 4.33
C ASN A 165 0.34 7.11 5.84
N ALA A 166 -0.76 7.07 6.59
CA ALA A 166 -0.71 6.79 8.02
C ALA A 166 -0.82 5.30 8.30
N TRP A 167 -0.42 4.96 9.51
CA TRP A 167 -0.55 3.62 10.05
C TRP A 167 -1.55 3.60 11.22
N PRO A 168 -2.78 3.14 11.02
CA PRO A 168 -3.66 2.84 12.14
C PRO A 168 -3.14 1.60 12.87
N ALA A 169 -3.25 1.58 14.20
CA ALA A 169 -2.96 0.37 14.95
C ALA A 169 -3.81 -0.80 14.45
N HIS A 170 -3.23 -2.00 14.45
CA HIS A 170 -3.99 -3.21 14.11
C HIS A 170 -5.09 -3.49 15.16
N ASP A 171 -6.27 -3.79 14.66
CA ASP A 171 -7.36 -4.35 15.44
C ASP A 171 -7.89 -5.59 14.67
N PRO A 172 -7.71 -6.80 15.18
CA PRO A 172 -7.07 -7.20 16.44
C PRO A 172 -5.54 -6.96 16.45
N PRO A 173 -4.91 -6.88 17.64
CA PRO A 173 -3.48 -6.59 17.78
C PRO A 173 -2.59 -7.69 17.15
N PRO A 174 -1.34 -7.37 16.80
CA PRO A 174 -0.37 -8.35 16.30
C PRO A 174 -0.18 -9.54 17.28
N PHE A 175 0.13 -10.69 16.74
CA PHE A 175 0.56 -11.84 17.55
C PHE A 175 1.89 -11.56 18.22
N GLY A 176 2.10 -12.16 19.42
CA GLY A 176 3.43 -12.25 19.99
C GLY A 176 4.34 -13.15 19.14
N ARG A 177 5.66 -12.97 19.26
CA ARG A 177 6.66 -13.66 18.42
C ARG A 177 6.46 -15.19 18.37
N ASN A 178 6.31 -15.84 19.53
CA ASN A 178 6.16 -17.30 19.57
C ASN A 178 4.89 -17.77 18.85
N GLN A 179 3.76 -17.12 19.13
CA GLN A 179 2.49 -17.42 18.47
C GLN A 179 2.57 -17.18 16.94
N ALA A 180 3.20 -16.09 16.52
CA ALA A 180 3.37 -15.78 15.09
C ALA A 180 4.26 -16.83 14.40
N ARG A 181 5.32 -17.29 15.05
CA ARG A 181 6.20 -18.36 14.51
C ARG A 181 5.49 -19.70 14.45
N GLU A 182 4.66 -20.03 15.44
CA GLU A 182 3.82 -21.22 15.45
C GLU A 182 2.81 -21.19 14.31
N GLN A 183 2.08 -20.07 14.11
CA GLN A 183 1.15 -19.87 12.99
C GLN A 183 1.81 -20.03 11.61
N LEU A 184 3.07 -19.65 11.50
CA LEU A 184 3.85 -19.82 10.28
C LEU A 184 4.62 -21.16 10.27
N GLU A 185 4.46 -22.02 11.30
CA GLU A 185 5.17 -23.30 11.46
C GLU A 185 6.68 -23.15 11.20
N VAL A 186 7.30 -22.11 11.74
CA VAL A 186 8.73 -21.82 11.53
C VAL A 186 9.56 -22.84 12.31
N PRO A 187 10.46 -23.61 11.65
CA PRO A 187 11.29 -24.57 12.34
C PRO A 187 12.17 -23.93 13.42
N GLU A 188 12.38 -24.65 14.52
CA GLU A 188 13.27 -24.19 15.59
C GLU A 188 14.71 -24.00 15.08
N GLY A 189 15.40 -23.02 15.66
CA GLY A 189 16.79 -22.71 15.31
C GLY A 189 17.00 -22.11 13.92
N ARG A 190 15.93 -21.90 13.11
CA ARG A 190 16.04 -21.25 11.80
C ARG A 190 15.90 -19.75 11.91
N PHE A 191 16.79 -19.04 11.23
CA PHE A 191 16.67 -17.60 10.98
C PHE A 191 15.54 -17.36 9.99
N HIS A 192 14.55 -16.57 10.37
CA HIS A 192 13.32 -16.43 9.62
C HIS A 192 13.26 -15.12 8.85
N VAL A 193 13.31 -15.23 7.53
CA VAL A 193 13.13 -14.10 6.60
C VAL A 193 11.65 -14.02 6.20
N GLY A 194 11.01 -12.88 6.38
CA GLY A 194 9.67 -12.62 5.91
C GLY A 194 9.67 -11.81 4.62
N TRP A 195 8.84 -12.20 3.67
CA TRP A 195 8.49 -11.40 2.49
C TRP A 195 6.98 -11.37 2.34
N VAL A 196 6.40 -10.17 2.21
CA VAL A 196 4.94 -9.97 2.14
C VAL A 196 4.60 -9.05 0.98
N GLY A 197 3.80 -9.53 0.03
CA GLY A 197 3.41 -8.74 -1.13
C GLY A 197 2.73 -9.52 -2.25
N ARG A 198 2.28 -8.82 -3.28
CA ARG A 198 1.78 -9.46 -4.51
C ARG A 198 2.93 -10.11 -5.28
N LEU A 199 2.70 -11.28 -5.83
CA LEU A 199 3.70 -11.97 -6.66
C LEU A 199 3.68 -11.41 -8.09
N THR A 200 4.27 -10.23 -8.23
CA THR A 200 4.33 -9.44 -9.46
C THR A 200 5.75 -8.88 -9.62
N ARG A 201 6.13 -8.52 -10.85
CA ARG A 201 7.49 -8.09 -11.18
C ARG A 201 7.96 -6.89 -10.37
N GLU A 202 7.07 -5.93 -10.12
CA GLU A 202 7.40 -4.73 -9.35
C GLU A 202 7.79 -5.02 -7.90
N LYS A 203 7.33 -6.15 -7.32
CA LYS A 203 7.64 -6.54 -5.94
C LYS A 203 8.97 -7.29 -5.77
N GLY A 204 9.59 -7.72 -6.87
CA GLY A 204 10.98 -8.14 -6.91
C GLY A 204 11.33 -9.38 -6.07
N LEU A 205 10.41 -10.34 -5.87
CA LEU A 205 10.72 -11.56 -5.13
C LEU A 205 11.85 -12.38 -5.79
N ASP A 206 11.98 -12.33 -7.11
CA ASP A 206 13.07 -12.92 -7.87
C ASP A 206 14.45 -12.40 -7.41
N VAL A 207 14.57 -11.12 -7.05
CA VAL A 207 15.81 -10.54 -6.49
C VAL A 207 16.13 -11.17 -5.13
N LEU A 208 15.13 -11.39 -4.28
CA LEU A 208 15.33 -12.09 -3.00
C LEU A 208 15.72 -13.55 -3.23
N LEU A 209 15.08 -14.27 -4.16
CA LEU A 209 15.44 -15.66 -4.50
C LEU A 209 16.90 -15.76 -4.96
N ALA A 210 17.36 -14.83 -5.79
CA ALA A 210 18.77 -14.76 -6.19
C ALA A 210 19.71 -14.47 -5.00
N ALA A 211 19.29 -13.60 -4.07
CA ALA A 211 20.05 -13.31 -2.85
C ALA A 211 20.19 -14.54 -1.94
N LEU A 212 19.16 -15.40 -1.84
CA LEU A 212 19.20 -16.62 -1.02
C LEU A 212 20.31 -17.60 -1.43
N ARG A 213 20.67 -17.65 -2.71
CA ARG A 213 21.79 -18.44 -3.18
C ARG A 213 23.12 -18.02 -2.59
N LEU A 214 23.28 -16.74 -2.25
CA LEU A 214 24.49 -16.19 -1.63
C LEU A 214 24.51 -16.35 -0.10
N LEU A 215 23.48 -17.00 0.47
CA LEU A 215 23.27 -17.22 1.91
C LEU A 215 23.19 -18.73 2.25
N GLU A 216 23.88 -19.59 1.49
CA GLU A 216 23.83 -21.05 1.69
C GLU A 216 24.34 -21.47 3.08
N ASP A 217 25.29 -20.73 3.63
CA ASP A 217 25.88 -20.93 4.96
C ASP A 217 24.99 -20.42 6.12
N VAL A 218 23.93 -19.66 5.84
CA VAL A 218 22.99 -19.17 6.86
C VAL A 218 21.84 -20.16 7.02
N PRO A 219 21.57 -20.66 8.25
CA PRO A 219 20.50 -21.63 8.49
C PRO A 219 19.11 -20.93 8.49
N LEU A 220 18.69 -20.38 7.34
CA LEU A 220 17.48 -19.60 7.21
C LEU A 220 16.33 -20.35 6.53
N VAL A 221 15.12 -19.86 6.77
CA VAL A 221 13.90 -20.18 6.04
C VAL A 221 13.21 -18.88 5.64
N VAL A 222 12.56 -18.87 4.47
CA VAL A 222 11.81 -17.72 3.97
C VAL A 222 10.33 -18.04 3.96
N SER A 223 9.50 -17.19 4.55
CA SER A 223 8.06 -17.22 4.37
C SER A 223 7.64 -16.15 3.35
N VAL A 224 7.06 -16.61 2.23
CA VAL A 224 6.48 -15.77 1.19
C VAL A 224 4.98 -15.72 1.40
N VAL A 225 4.49 -14.56 1.84
CA VAL A 225 3.07 -14.30 2.10
C VAL A 225 2.52 -13.42 0.98
N GLY A 226 1.51 -13.94 0.29
CA GLY A 226 0.85 -13.29 -0.83
C GLY A 226 0.73 -14.18 -2.06
N ASP A 227 0.02 -13.68 -3.07
CA ASP A 227 -0.22 -14.38 -4.31
C ASP A 227 -0.12 -13.42 -5.51
N GLY A 228 -0.13 -13.95 -6.73
CA GLY A 228 -0.09 -13.16 -7.95
C GLY A 228 0.33 -13.96 -9.18
N GLY A 229 0.21 -13.30 -10.34
CA GLY A 229 0.40 -13.95 -11.63
C GLY A 229 1.79 -14.58 -11.88
N GLN A 230 2.80 -14.20 -11.09
CA GLN A 230 4.16 -14.76 -11.24
C GLN A 230 4.45 -15.96 -10.32
N ARG A 231 3.48 -16.45 -9.53
CA ARG A 231 3.70 -17.52 -8.55
C ARG A 231 4.43 -18.73 -9.14
N SER A 232 3.89 -19.34 -10.21
CA SER A 232 4.47 -20.54 -10.83
C SER A 232 5.87 -20.28 -11.41
N GLN A 233 6.08 -19.10 -12.00
CA GLN A 233 7.39 -18.68 -12.51
C GLN A 233 8.42 -18.58 -11.39
N LEU A 234 8.07 -17.92 -10.29
CA LEU A 234 8.95 -17.73 -9.13
C LEU A 234 9.28 -19.04 -8.41
N GLN A 235 8.31 -19.97 -8.33
CA GLN A 235 8.54 -21.31 -7.80
C GLN A 235 9.54 -22.09 -8.67
N GLY A 236 9.37 -22.05 -9.99
CA GLY A 236 10.33 -22.64 -10.94
C GLY A 236 11.73 -22.02 -10.83
N GLU A 237 11.80 -20.72 -10.62
CA GLU A 237 13.07 -20.00 -10.41
C GLU A 237 13.75 -20.41 -9.09
N ALA A 238 13.01 -20.51 -7.99
CA ALA A 238 13.53 -21.01 -6.71
C ALA A 238 14.11 -22.42 -6.83
N ALA A 239 13.43 -23.32 -7.56
CA ALA A 239 13.93 -24.67 -7.84
C ALA A 239 15.21 -24.62 -8.69
N ARG A 240 15.24 -23.82 -9.76
CA ARG A 240 16.43 -23.67 -10.64
C ARG A 240 17.64 -23.10 -9.88
N LEU A 241 17.42 -22.21 -8.93
CA LEU A 241 18.47 -21.64 -8.08
C LEU A 241 18.90 -22.56 -6.95
N GLY A 242 18.23 -23.70 -6.73
CA GLY A 242 18.52 -24.64 -5.65
C GLY A 242 18.13 -24.12 -4.26
N VAL A 243 17.20 -23.15 -4.19
CA VAL A 243 16.76 -22.55 -2.92
C VAL A 243 15.32 -22.92 -2.55
N GLY A 244 14.66 -23.75 -3.35
CA GLY A 244 13.23 -24.10 -3.20
C GLY A 244 12.86 -24.64 -1.82
N ASP A 245 13.69 -25.54 -1.25
CA ASP A 245 13.48 -26.16 0.07
C ASP A 245 13.55 -25.15 1.24
N ARG A 246 14.09 -23.97 1.00
CA ARG A 246 14.21 -22.89 1.98
C ARG A 246 13.05 -21.90 1.90
N VAL A 247 12.17 -22.00 0.90
CA VAL A 247 11.08 -21.06 0.62
C VAL A 247 9.72 -21.70 0.86
N ARG A 248 8.96 -21.12 1.74
CA ARG A 248 7.59 -21.52 2.09
C ARG A 248 6.59 -20.56 1.43
N TRP A 249 5.76 -21.10 0.55
CA TRP A 249 4.78 -20.35 -0.23
C TRP A 249 3.41 -20.42 0.44
N LEU A 250 3.06 -19.41 1.23
CA LEU A 250 1.88 -19.42 2.09
C LEU A 250 0.60 -18.94 1.39
N GLY A 251 0.73 -18.35 0.20
CA GLY A 251 -0.41 -17.75 -0.48
C GLY A 251 -0.92 -16.51 0.26
N THR A 252 -2.15 -16.12 -0.03
CA THR A 252 -2.80 -15.00 0.64
C THR A 252 -3.20 -15.40 2.05
N VAL A 253 -2.65 -14.72 3.04
CA VAL A 253 -2.97 -14.91 4.47
C VAL A 253 -3.79 -13.70 4.93
N ALA A 254 -4.96 -13.97 5.50
CA ALA A 254 -5.77 -12.92 6.11
C ALA A 254 -5.01 -12.31 7.30
N GLU A 255 -5.09 -10.99 7.45
CA GLU A 255 -4.41 -10.26 8.54
C GLU A 255 -2.91 -10.54 8.65
N ALA A 256 -2.22 -10.69 7.49
CA ALA A 256 -0.78 -10.98 7.43
C ALA A 256 0.07 -10.03 8.30
N GLY A 257 -0.36 -8.78 8.49
CA GLY A 257 0.27 -7.80 9.38
C GLY A 257 0.44 -8.26 10.83
N ARG A 258 -0.38 -9.22 11.30
CA ARG A 258 -0.26 -9.79 12.64
C ARG A 258 0.92 -10.77 12.80
N LEU A 259 1.49 -11.23 11.69
CA LEU A 259 2.52 -12.26 11.66
C LEU A 259 3.95 -11.69 11.66
N PHE A 260 4.13 -10.39 11.49
CA PHE A 260 5.46 -9.78 11.31
C PHE A 260 6.42 -10.00 12.49
N ALA A 261 5.90 -10.17 13.71
CA ALA A 261 6.71 -10.50 14.88
C ALA A 261 7.44 -11.87 14.77
N ALA A 262 7.00 -12.75 13.85
CA ALA A 262 7.69 -14.01 13.56
C ALA A 262 9.04 -13.81 12.85
N PHE A 263 9.22 -12.70 12.12
CA PHE A 263 10.37 -12.49 11.26
C PHE A 263 11.59 -12.02 12.05
N ASP A 264 12.74 -12.65 11.83
CA ASP A 264 14.04 -12.16 12.27
C ASP A 264 14.50 -10.99 11.39
N VAL A 265 14.03 -10.98 10.12
CA VAL A 265 14.18 -9.89 9.19
C VAL A 265 13.00 -9.87 8.22
N PHE A 266 12.43 -8.70 7.99
CA PHE A 266 11.50 -8.44 6.89
C PHE A 266 12.30 -7.92 5.69
N ALA A 267 12.18 -8.60 4.54
CA ALA A 267 12.85 -8.24 3.30
C ALA A 267 11.87 -7.63 2.30
N LEU A 268 12.10 -6.38 1.90
CA LEU A 268 11.36 -5.69 0.84
C LEU A 268 12.29 -5.50 -0.37
N SER A 269 12.15 -6.35 -1.38
CA SER A 269 13.01 -6.40 -2.57
C SER A 269 12.42 -5.68 -3.80
N SER A 270 11.49 -4.76 -3.57
CA SER A 270 10.70 -4.12 -4.63
C SER A 270 11.53 -3.29 -5.61
N ARG A 271 11.07 -3.22 -6.85
CA ARG A 271 11.59 -2.34 -7.92
C ARG A 271 10.96 -0.95 -7.89
N THR A 272 9.73 -0.87 -7.41
CA THR A 272 9.03 0.41 -7.26
C THR A 272 8.03 0.33 -6.12
N GLU A 273 7.87 1.43 -5.37
CA GLU A 273 6.90 1.57 -4.29
C GLU A 273 6.35 3.00 -4.25
N GLY A 274 5.07 3.10 -3.86
CA GLY A 274 4.50 4.37 -3.40
C GLY A 274 4.93 4.64 -1.95
N THR A 275 4.01 4.45 -1.00
CA THR A 275 4.32 4.28 0.42
C THR A 275 3.96 2.84 0.80
N PRO A 276 4.93 1.94 0.97
CA PRO A 276 4.65 0.53 1.21
C PRO A 276 4.11 0.30 2.63
N ILE A 277 2.82 -0.07 2.72
CA ILE A 277 2.14 -0.32 4.00
C ILE A 277 2.82 -1.45 4.80
N VAL A 278 3.37 -2.44 4.11
CA VAL A 278 4.11 -3.54 4.74
C VAL A 278 5.34 -3.10 5.55
N LEU A 279 5.91 -1.93 5.23
CA LEU A 279 6.96 -1.34 6.09
C LEU A 279 6.40 -0.87 7.42
N PHE A 280 5.21 -0.28 7.45
CA PHE A 280 4.57 0.10 8.69
C PHE A 280 4.23 -1.14 9.54
N GLU A 281 3.82 -2.25 8.92
CA GLU A 281 3.58 -3.53 9.59
C GLU A 281 4.88 -4.06 10.23
N ALA A 282 6.00 -4.03 9.50
CA ALA A 282 7.30 -4.41 10.03
C ALA A 282 7.77 -3.49 11.18
N MET A 283 7.60 -2.17 11.02
CA MET A 283 7.93 -1.18 12.06
C MET A 283 7.08 -1.39 13.32
N ALA A 284 5.77 -1.62 13.18
CA ALA A 284 4.86 -1.87 14.28
C ALA A 284 5.19 -3.14 15.07
N ALA A 285 5.66 -4.17 14.38
CA ALA A 285 6.06 -5.44 14.97
C ALA A 285 7.52 -5.46 15.47
N GLU A 286 8.26 -4.35 15.35
CA GLU A 286 9.72 -4.29 15.63
C GLU A 286 10.51 -5.37 14.88
N ALA A 287 10.05 -5.75 13.67
CA ALA A 287 10.82 -6.64 12.80
C ALA A 287 11.97 -5.86 12.14
N PRO A 288 13.22 -6.34 12.23
CA PRO A 288 14.33 -5.74 11.50
C PRO A 288 14.05 -5.68 10.01
N ILE A 289 14.37 -4.54 9.38
CA ILE A 289 14.01 -4.27 7.98
C ILE A 289 15.25 -4.23 7.11
N VAL A 290 15.22 -4.98 6.00
CA VAL A 290 16.11 -4.84 4.84
C VAL A 290 15.23 -4.48 3.64
N ALA A 291 15.48 -3.34 3.00
CA ALA A 291 14.61 -2.85 1.95
C ALA A 291 15.40 -2.22 0.79
N THR A 292 14.86 -2.34 -0.42
CA THR A 292 15.36 -1.58 -1.57
C THR A 292 15.00 -0.11 -1.44
N ALA A 293 15.95 0.79 -1.72
CA ALA A 293 15.79 2.24 -1.63
C ALA A 293 15.03 2.81 -2.84
N VAL A 294 13.79 2.37 -3.08
CA VAL A 294 12.97 2.74 -4.24
C VAL A 294 11.74 3.54 -3.83
N GLY A 295 11.29 4.41 -4.72
CA GLY A 295 10.04 5.16 -4.55
C GLY A 295 9.96 5.86 -3.20
N GLY A 296 8.88 5.63 -2.46
CA GLY A 296 8.65 6.19 -1.13
C GLY A 296 9.30 5.43 0.03
N VAL A 297 10.05 4.36 -0.19
CA VAL A 297 10.76 3.63 0.88
C VAL A 297 11.67 4.56 1.70
N PRO A 298 12.51 5.43 1.09
CA PRO A 298 13.35 6.38 1.84
C PRO A 298 12.57 7.48 2.58
N ASP A 299 11.30 7.71 2.24
CA ASP A 299 10.42 8.61 2.98
C ASP A 299 9.90 7.96 4.28
N VAL A 300 9.81 6.61 4.31
CA VAL A 300 9.31 5.83 5.45
C VAL A 300 10.44 5.43 6.40
N VAL A 301 11.53 4.88 5.88
CA VAL A 301 12.69 4.41 6.67
C VAL A 301 13.99 4.96 6.11
N THR A 302 14.93 5.28 6.99
CA THR A 302 16.27 5.73 6.66
C THR A 302 17.31 4.70 7.13
N PRO A 303 18.61 4.86 6.86
CA PRO A 303 19.65 3.97 7.39
C PRO A 303 19.68 3.87 8.93
N ARG A 304 18.97 4.77 9.64
CA ARG A 304 18.82 4.70 11.11
C ARG A 304 17.82 3.63 11.54
N GLU A 305 16.83 3.34 10.72
CA GLU A 305 15.69 2.45 10.98
C GLU A 305 15.80 1.12 10.23
N ALA A 306 16.48 1.09 9.06
CA ALA A 306 16.55 -0.09 8.18
C ALA A 306 17.91 -0.21 7.50
N LEU A 307 18.22 -1.38 6.95
CA LEU A 307 19.30 -1.54 5.99
C LEU A 307 18.71 -1.30 4.58
N LEU A 308 19.19 -0.27 3.91
CA LEU A 308 18.74 0.09 2.57
C LEU A 308 19.76 -0.36 1.52
N VAL A 309 19.27 -1.01 0.47
CA VAL A 309 20.07 -1.54 -0.65
C VAL A 309 19.57 -0.98 -1.97
N ALA A 310 20.38 -1.06 -3.02
CA ALA A 310 19.95 -0.70 -4.36
C ALA A 310 18.90 -1.70 -4.89
N ALA A 311 18.02 -1.24 -5.79
CA ALA A 311 17.16 -2.16 -6.52
C ALA A 311 18.00 -3.06 -7.45
N GLU A 312 17.49 -4.24 -7.77
CA GLU A 312 18.17 -5.21 -8.65
C GLU A 312 19.58 -5.61 -8.16
N ASP A 313 19.82 -5.56 -6.84
CA ASP A 313 21.10 -5.92 -6.22
C ASP A 313 20.93 -7.12 -5.25
N PRO A 314 20.93 -8.36 -5.77
CA PRO A 314 20.86 -9.55 -4.93
C PRO A 314 22.04 -9.69 -3.95
N ALA A 315 23.22 -9.22 -4.34
CA ALA A 315 24.42 -9.31 -3.49
C ALA A 315 24.31 -8.36 -2.28
N GLY A 316 23.92 -7.10 -2.52
CA GLY A 316 23.65 -6.14 -1.46
C GLY A 316 22.53 -6.60 -0.53
N LEU A 317 21.46 -7.20 -1.09
CA LEU A 317 20.35 -7.75 -0.31
C LEU A 317 20.81 -8.91 0.58
N ALA A 318 21.61 -9.84 0.04
CA ALA A 318 22.20 -10.94 0.80
C ALA A 318 23.11 -10.44 1.91
N GLN A 319 24.00 -9.49 1.62
CA GLN A 319 24.89 -8.90 2.61
C GLN A 319 24.11 -8.22 3.74
N ALA A 320 23.06 -7.50 3.43
CA ALA A 320 22.19 -6.84 4.42
C ALA A 320 21.47 -7.86 5.31
N ILE A 321 20.90 -8.93 4.73
CA ILE A 321 20.27 -10.02 5.49
C ILE A 321 21.31 -10.72 6.39
N ARG A 322 22.51 -11.01 5.88
CA ARG A 322 23.62 -11.58 6.66
C ARG A 322 24.02 -10.67 7.82
N SER A 323 24.06 -9.35 7.60
CA SER A 323 24.38 -8.38 8.67
C SER A 323 23.35 -8.42 9.81
N VAL A 324 22.06 -8.61 9.50
CA VAL A 324 21.02 -8.82 10.53
C VAL A 324 21.26 -10.11 11.31
N PHE A 325 21.58 -11.20 10.60
CA PHE A 325 21.86 -12.50 11.23
C PHE A 325 23.09 -12.46 12.15
N THR A 326 24.18 -11.83 11.71
CA THR A 326 25.45 -11.80 12.46
C THR A 326 25.49 -10.72 13.55
N ASN A 327 24.63 -9.69 13.45
CA ASN A 327 24.58 -8.62 14.46
C ASN A 327 23.13 -8.30 14.89
N PRO A 328 22.46 -9.23 15.60
CA PRO A 328 21.07 -9.08 16.01
C PRO A 328 20.83 -7.90 16.95
N ALA A 329 21.83 -7.51 17.76
CA ALA A 329 21.71 -6.36 18.66
C ALA A 329 21.53 -5.04 17.87
N ALA A 330 22.36 -4.80 16.86
CA ALA A 330 22.24 -3.62 16.02
C ALA A 330 20.97 -3.64 15.16
N ALA A 331 20.52 -4.82 14.73
CA ALA A 331 19.26 -4.99 14.02
C ALA A 331 18.06 -4.63 14.90
N GLY A 332 18.03 -5.12 16.14
CA GLY A 332 16.99 -4.80 17.13
C GLY A 332 16.95 -3.31 17.47
N GLU A 333 18.12 -2.65 17.57
CA GLU A 333 18.17 -1.21 17.81
C GLU A 333 17.55 -0.40 16.65
N ARG A 334 17.83 -0.77 15.41
CA ARG A 334 17.18 -0.17 14.23
C ARG A 334 15.67 -0.40 14.24
N ALA A 335 15.23 -1.62 14.59
CA ALA A 335 13.80 -1.95 14.65
C ALA A 335 13.06 -1.12 15.73
N ARG A 336 13.65 -0.91 16.91
CA ARG A 336 13.07 -0.02 17.93
C ARG A 336 12.97 1.44 17.44
N ARG A 337 13.98 1.95 16.74
CA ARG A 337 13.93 3.30 16.13
C ARG A 337 12.86 3.38 15.07
N ALA A 338 12.70 2.34 14.25
CA ALA A 338 11.64 2.25 13.26
C ALA A 338 10.25 2.34 13.93
N ARG A 339 10.00 1.61 15.00
CA ARG A 339 8.75 1.69 15.76
C ARG A 339 8.52 3.08 16.36
N ALA A 340 9.55 3.68 16.96
CA ALA A 340 9.44 5.04 17.50
C ALA A 340 9.09 6.07 16.41
N ARG A 341 9.73 5.96 15.24
CA ARG A 341 9.42 6.81 14.08
C ARG A 341 7.99 6.59 13.57
N LEU A 342 7.51 5.33 13.52
CA LEU A 342 6.14 5.03 13.13
C LEU A 342 5.14 5.78 14.04
N ALA A 343 5.34 5.70 15.34
CA ALA A 343 4.47 6.33 16.32
C ALA A 343 4.47 7.88 16.25
N SER A 344 5.62 8.50 15.94
CA SER A 344 5.75 9.95 15.90
C SER A 344 5.37 10.59 14.57
N GLU A 345 5.68 9.94 13.44
CA GLU A 345 5.56 10.57 12.11
C GLU A 345 4.35 10.07 11.30
N PHE A 346 3.89 8.84 11.56
CA PHE A 346 2.85 8.17 10.76
C PHE A 346 1.56 7.86 11.53
N ALA A 347 1.35 8.52 12.68
CA ALA A 347 0.10 8.39 13.43
C ALA A 347 -1.11 8.91 12.61
N PRO A 348 -2.30 8.30 12.78
CA PRO A 348 -3.50 8.68 12.03
C PRO A 348 -3.97 10.12 12.26
N ALA A 349 -3.88 10.65 13.51
CA ALA A 349 -4.44 11.97 13.83
C ALA A 349 -3.79 13.11 13.02
N PRO A 350 -2.44 13.32 13.02
CA PRO A 350 -1.83 14.39 12.21
C PRO A 350 -1.97 14.13 10.70
N TRP A 351 -2.16 12.89 10.29
CA TRP A 351 -2.44 12.55 8.89
C TRP A 351 -3.84 13.03 8.46
N LEU A 352 -4.85 12.79 9.28
CA LEU A 352 -6.22 13.28 9.05
C LEU A 352 -6.25 14.80 9.00
N GLU A 353 -5.57 15.49 9.93
CA GLU A 353 -5.47 16.96 9.95
C GLU A 353 -4.91 17.53 8.64
N ARG A 354 -3.93 16.85 8.02
CA ARG A 354 -3.38 17.25 6.71
C ARG A 354 -4.43 17.17 5.60
N TYR A 355 -5.23 16.10 5.56
CA TYR A 355 -6.32 15.99 4.58
C TYR A 355 -7.42 17.01 4.83
N GLU A 356 -7.79 17.26 6.08
CA GLU A 356 -8.76 18.29 6.42
C GLU A 356 -8.29 19.70 6.03
N ALA A 357 -6.99 19.99 6.21
CA ALA A 357 -6.42 21.26 5.78
C ALA A 357 -6.51 21.41 4.24
N ILE A 358 -6.25 20.35 3.49
CA ILE A 358 -6.42 20.36 2.04
C ILE A 358 -7.88 20.62 1.68
N TYR A 359 -8.84 19.91 2.27
CA TYR A 359 -10.26 20.08 1.97
C TYR A 359 -10.77 21.48 2.31
N ARG A 360 -10.38 22.02 3.46
CA ARG A 360 -10.73 23.40 3.86
C ARG A 360 -10.18 24.46 2.92
N SER A 361 -9.07 24.21 2.24
CA SER A 361 -8.50 25.16 1.27
C SER A 361 -9.26 25.20 -0.06
N LEU A 362 -10.22 24.31 -0.28
CA LEU A 362 -10.99 24.20 -1.52
C LEU A 362 -12.40 24.83 -1.41
N GLY A 363 -12.88 25.08 -0.24
CA GLY A 363 -14.18 25.72 0.06
C GLY A 363 -13.98 26.98 0.84
#